data_abf912b34ac14bcdd6cb31c87ab7897d
#
_entry.id   abf912b34ac14bcdd6cb31c87ab7897d
#
_cell.length_a   1.000
_cell.length_b   1.000
_cell.length_c   1.000
_cell.angle_alpha   90.00
_cell.angle_beta   90.00
_cell.angle_gamma   90.00
#
_symmetry.space_group_name_H-M   'P 1'
#
loop_
_entity.id
_entity.type
_entity.pdbx_description
1 polymer ?
#
loop_
_entity_poly.entity_id
_entity_poly.type
_entity_poly.pdbx_seq_one_letter_code
_entity_poly.pdbx_strand_id
1 'polypeptide(L)'
;MSGMAEWHRSNKQQADTTEQTMAATSSGSHRPHAAGWLIVLGLVLGAAAGGGGVWFAVQRGIQKESEPVVSRADAESGEMETDGDGHPTDLVFPEASWAAASLVIEPATVGLVEEMTSVTGKITLNEDRLAHIFPLVEGRVDEVNVGLGDTVTQGQQMAVIQSREVGDAMLALAQDRQQLGFLKQQDAWTQEITQNTLAMIGLLRTDPSVDEIEKQLANQTLGDYREKLMTAYIERSTAKKDLERLQPLRSQGIVASRQIYEAQAKWDASRATLQSLLEQLHQDARQSAVRSTQKVTELATRVAVDEAALKILGFDADEIASIDPTQGAALARCSIDAPFSGTVISKDVTLMEHVGPANQILGVADLSTVWLSADIYEEQLPLVIGLHDRPVRFRTPAWPGESFEGTVFYAGDMVDRETRTVDMRVIADNPARKLKPGMFVTIDLPDMAAATVLQVPAAAVLDHVGQSFVFVHLGDERFARRDVVIGRQGGSSIEVLKGLEAGDPVVVSGGFALKSRMLSALLEGGEE
;
A
#
# COMPACT_ATOMS: atom_id res chain seq x y z
N MET A 1 55.69 27.60 -1.63
CA MET A 1 54.79 28.16 -0.62
C MET A 1 54.04 29.42 -1.05
N SER A 2 53.92 29.70 -2.36
CA SER A 2 53.29 30.94 -2.88
C SER A 2 51.89 30.73 -3.50
N GLY A 3 51.48 29.50 -3.79
CA GLY A 3 50.21 29.22 -4.47
C GLY A 3 48.97 29.02 -3.56
N MET A 4 49.18 28.84 -2.23
CA MET A 4 48.07 28.56 -1.30
C MET A 4 47.41 29.83 -0.74
N ALA A 5 48.11 30.99 -0.82
CA ALA A 5 47.59 32.27 -0.37
C ALA A 5 46.68 32.99 -1.40
N GLU A 6 46.80 32.68 -2.70
CA GLU A 6 45.93 33.22 -3.75
C GLU A 6 44.59 32.47 -3.83
N TRP A 7 44.58 31.17 -3.57
CA TRP A 7 43.33 30.38 -3.58
C TRP A 7 42.36 30.80 -2.45
N HIS A 8 42.89 31.16 -1.27
CA HIS A 8 42.05 31.63 -0.14
C HIS A 8 41.48 33.04 -0.36
N ARG A 9 42.12 33.90 -1.13
CA ARG A 9 41.59 35.25 -1.44
C ARG A 9 40.48 35.20 -2.51
N SER A 10 40.59 34.33 -3.51
CA SER A 10 39.58 34.17 -4.55
C SER A 10 38.27 33.60 -3.99
N ASN A 11 38.34 32.66 -3.03
CA ASN A 11 37.14 32.03 -2.43
C ASN A 11 36.39 32.97 -1.46
N LYS A 12 37.09 33.92 -0.83
CA LYS A 12 36.45 34.88 0.07
C LYS A 12 35.73 36.00 -0.69
N GLN A 13 36.21 36.37 -1.88
CA GLN A 13 35.52 37.34 -2.74
C GLN A 13 34.27 36.77 -3.41
N GLN A 14 34.20 35.45 -3.67
CA GLN A 14 32.98 34.81 -4.18
C GLN A 14 31.90 34.64 -3.12
N ALA A 15 32.29 34.43 -1.85
CA ALA A 15 31.33 34.32 -0.74
C ALA A 15 30.66 35.67 -0.43
N ASP A 16 31.42 36.76 -0.41
CA ASP A 16 30.89 38.12 -0.17
C ASP A 16 29.97 38.63 -1.27
N THR A 17 30.17 38.18 -2.53
CA THR A 17 29.32 38.57 -3.68
C THR A 17 27.98 37.84 -3.67
N THR A 18 27.92 36.63 -3.11
CA THR A 18 26.69 35.81 -2.98
C THR A 18 25.78 36.33 -1.84
N GLU A 19 26.35 36.80 -0.74
CA GLU A 19 25.59 37.40 0.36
C GLU A 19 24.99 38.78 -0.02
N GLN A 20 25.68 39.59 -0.79
CA GLN A 20 25.14 40.88 -1.26
C GLN A 20 24.05 40.76 -2.32
N THR A 21 23.97 39.65 -3.06
CA THR A 21 22.91 39.41 -4.05
C THR A 21 21.64 38.86 -3.44
N MET A 22 21.70 38.16 -2.28
CA MET A 22 20.52 37.69 -1.54
C MET A 22 19.87 38.77 -0.67
N ALA A 23 20.57 39.84 -0.30
CA ALA A 23 20.03 40.94 0.49
C ALA A 23 19.24 42.00 -0.31
N ALA A 24 19.35 41.99 -1.65
CA ALA A 24 18.73 43.01 -2.52
C ALA A 24 17.35 42.65 -3.10
N THR A 25 16.80 41.43 -2.84
CA THR A 25 15.52 40.97 -3.40
C THR A 25 14.37 40.86 -2.37
N SER A 26 14.51 41.34 -1.14
CA SER A 26 13.47 41.25 -0.09
C SER A 26 12.85 42.59 0.34
N SER A 27 12.83 43.62 -0.52
CA SER A 27 12.09 44.87 -0.28
C SER A 27 11.00 45.13 -1.30
N GLY A 28 10.05 44.20 -1.43
CA GLY A 28 8.79 44.35 -2.12
C GLY A 28 7.66 44.54 -1.09
N SER A 29 7.25 45.79 -0.89
CA SER A 29 6.21 46.19 0.05
C SER A 29 4.85 45.61 -0.33
N HIS A 30 4.39 44.60 0.38
CA HIS A 30 2.96 44.28 0.46
C HIS A 30 2.34 44.97 1.67
N ARG A 31 1.64 46.06 1.43
CA ARG A 31 0.68 46.67 2.38
C ARG A 31 -0.50 45.68 2.53
N PRO A 32 -0.86 45.23 3.74
CA PRO A 32 -2.11 44.50 3.94
C PRO A 32 -3.27 45.47 3.89
N HIS A 33 -4.29 45.16 3.09
CA HIS A 33 -5.58 45.84 3.07
C HIS A 33 -6.31 45.63 4.42
N ALA A 34 -6.18 46.54 5.35
CA ALA A 34 -6.87 46.57 6.63
C ALA A 34 -8.38 46.95 6.53
N ALA A 35 -8.94 47.08 5.31
CA ALA A 35 -10.34 47.50 5.11
C ALA A 35 -11.36 46.35 5.10
N GLY A 36 -10.94 45.08 4.94
CA GLY A 36 -11.87 43.94 4.90
C GLY A 36 -12.33 43.40 6.25
N TRP A 37 -11.58 43.60 7.30
CA TRP A 37 -11.89 43.02 8.64
C TRP A 37 -12.92 43.85 9.44
N LEU A 38 -13.07 45.16 9.18
CA LEU A 38 -14.06 45.98 9.86
C LEU A 38 -15.50 45.71 9.39
N ILE A 39 -15.69 45.21 8.18
CA ILE A 39 -17.04 44.86 7.65
C ILE A 39 -17.50 43.51 8.24
N VAL A 40 -16.60 42.54 8.45
CA VAL A 40 -16.93 41.22 9.05
C VAL A 40 -17.23 41.38 10.54
N LEU A 41 -16.54 42.26 11.27
CA LEU A 41 -16.79 42.51 12.68
C LEU A 41 -18.14 43.24 12.91
N GLY A 42 -18.55 44.11 11.98
CA GLY A 42 -19.86 44.81 12.04
C GLY A 42 -21.03 43.86 11.82
N LEU A 43 -20.89 42.83 10.97
CA LEU A 43 -21.95 41.86 10.70
C LEU A 43 -22.16 40.87 11.86
N VAL A 44 -21.10 40.46 12.55
CA VAL A 44 -21.16 39.56 13.72
C VAL A 44 -21.80 40.28 14.92
N LEU A 45 -21.51 41.56 15.14
CA LEU A 45 -22.12 42.35 16.20
C LEU A 45 -23.59 42.68 15.93
N GLY A 46 -23.97 42.85 14.66
CA GLY A 46 -25.37 43.05 14.27
C GLY A 46 -26.25 41.81 14.46
N ALA A 47 -25.72 40.62 14.19
CA ALA A 47 -26.44 39.36 14.40
C ALA A 47 -26.62 39.01 15.88
N ALA A 48 -25.68 39.38 16.74
CA ALA A 48 -25.77 39.15 18.19
C ALA A 48 -26.81 40.06 18.88
N ALA A 49 -27.02 41.29 18.37
CA ALA A 49 -28.02 42.20 18.92
C ALA A 49 -29.45 41.90 18.44
N GLY A 50 -29.63 41.37 17.21
CA GLY A 50 -30.94 41.01 16.65
C GLY A 50 -31.49 39.68 17.18
N GLY A 51 -30.62 38.68 17.40
CA GLY A 51 -31.03 37.35 17.90
C GLY A 51 -31.47 37.33 19.36
N GLY A 52 -30.85 38.16 20.20
CA GLY A 52 -31.20 38.25 21.62
C GLY A 52 -32.59 38.81 21.89
N GLY A 53 -33.07 39.73 21.04
CA GLY A 53 -34.38 40.33 21.19
C GLY A 53 -35.54 39.40 20.88
N VAL A 54 -35.40 38.53 19.89
CA VAL A 54 -36.44 37.55 19.51
C VAL A 54 -36.48 36.40 20.52
N TRP A 55 -35.34 35.95 21.03
CA TRP A 55 -35.27 34.87 22.03
C TRP A 55 -35.93 35.29 23.36
N PHE A 56 -35.74 36.57 23.79
CA PHE A 56 -36.34 37.11 25.02
C PHE A 56 -37.86 37.33 24.90
N ALA A 57 -38.37 37.58 23.70
CA ALA A 57 -39.82 37.75 23.47
C ALA A 57 -40.56 36.39 23.44
N VAL A 58 -39.92 35.33 22.93
CA VAL A 58 -40.50 33.97 22.90
C VAL A 58 -40.53 33.35 24.30
N GLN A 59 -39.53 33.61 25.17
CA GLN A 59 -39.53 33.09 26.53
C GLN A 59 -40.55 33.77 27.48
N ARG A 60 -41.00 35.01 27.18
CA ARG A 60 -42.05 35.68 27.98
C ARG A 60 -43.46 35.24 27.64
N GLY A 61 -43.66 34.51 26.53
CA GLY A 61 -44.99 34.04 26.11
C GLY A 61 -45.40 32.66 26.65
N ILE A 62 -44.50 31.93 27.33
CA ILE A 62 -44.74 30.54 27.79
C ILE A 62 -44.88 30.43 29.32
N GLN A 63 -44.76 31.49 30.07
CA GLN A 63 -45.11 31.50 31.49
C GLN A 63 -46.50 32.06 31.68
N LYS A 64 -47.53 31.24 31.40
CA LYS A 64 -48.83 31.36 32.00
C LYS A 64 -49.00 30.20 32.97
N GLU A 65 -48.94 30.58 34.22
CA GLU A 65 -49.22 29.78 35.39
C GLU A 65 -50.44 28.86 35.19
N SER A 66 -50.28 27.59 35.49
CA SER A 66 -51.37 26.76 35.97
C SER A 66 -51.06 26.42 37.41
N GLU A 67 -51.64 27.18 38.32
CA GLU A 67 -51.75 26.83 39.72
C GLU A 67 -52.45 25.46 39.85
N PRO A 68 -52.03 24.59 40.77
CA PRO A 68 -52.80 23.40 41.11
C PRO A 68 -53.96 23.80 42.00
N VAL A 69 -55.15 23.63 41.49
CA VAL A 69 -56.36 23.65 42.31
C VAL A 69 -56.36 22.44 43.22
N VAL A 70 -56.02 22.64 44.47
CA VAL A 70 -56.27 21.68 45.53
C VAL A 70 -57.74 21.79 45.90
N SER A 71 -58.55 20.90 45.38
CA SER A 71 -59.88 20.68 45.89
C SER A 71 -59.82 19.61 46.98
N ARG A 72 -59.93 20.05 48.19
CA ARG A 72 -60.22 19.22 49.34
C ARG A 72 -61.69 18.89 49.28
N ALA A 73 -62.03 17.66 49.00
CA ALA A 73 -63.32 17.09 49.30
C ALA A 73 -63.09 15.91 50.21
N ASP A 74 -63.53 16.08 51.43
CA ASP A 74 -63.72 15.03 52.41
C ASP A 74 -64.69 14.01 51.79
N ALA A 75 -64.29 12.76 51.68
CA ALA A 75 -65.16 11.66 51.36
C ALA A 75 -64.93 10.54 52.34
N GLU A 76 -65.94 10.21 52.92
CA GLU A 76 -66.14 9.15 53.89
C GLU A 76 -65.56 7.82 53.42
N SER A 77 -64.94 7.11 54.40
CA SER A 77 -64.53 5.74 54.34
C SER A 77 -65.75 4.83 54.10
N GLY A 78 -65.81 4.35 52.85
CA GLY A 78 -66.57 3.14 52.52
C GLY A 78 -65.60 2.01 52.36
N GLU A 79 -65.52 1.15 53.33
CA GLU A 79 -64.89 -0.16 53.21
C GLU A 79 -65.60 -0.91 52.07
N MET A 80 -64.95 -1.04 50.94
CA MET A 80 -65.36 -1.96 49.89
C MET A 80 -64.44 -3.18 49.98
N GLU A 81 -65.05 -4.23 50.52
CA GLU A 81 -64.46 -5.56 50.55
C GLU A 81 -63.95 -5.94 49.18
N THR A 82 -62.67 -6.16 49.07
CA THR A 82 -62.05 -6.76 47.91
C THR A 82 -62.21 -8.26 47.93
N ASP A 83 -63.35 -8.75 47.54
CA ASP A 83 -63.53 -10.04 46.96
C ASP A 83 -63.49 -9.89 45.44
N GLY A 84 -62.37 -10.13 44.90
CA GLY A 84 -62.18 -10.04 43.47
C GLY A 84 -60.92 -10.80 43.09
N ASP A 85 -60.86 -12.09 43.19
CA ASP A 85 -60.07 -12.93 42.34
C ASP A 85 -60.47 -12.62 40.90
N GLY A 86 -59.66 -11.76 40.26
CA GLY A 86 -59.77 -11.49 38.85
C GLY A 86 -59.34 -12.74 38.08
N HIS A 87 -60.20 -13.75 38.09
CA HIS A 87 -60.01 -14.90 37.25
C HIS A 87 -59.96 -14.42 35.79
N PRO A 88 -58.91 -14.75 35.03
CA PRO A 88 -58.88 -14.47 33.61
C PRO A 88 -60.09 -15.16 32.99
N THR A 89 -60.87 -14.41 32.21
CA THR A 89 -62.09 -14.87 31.57
C THR A 89 -61.79 -16.19 30.82
N ASP A 90 -62.21 -17.33 31.43
CA ASP A 90 -62.01 -18.65 30.84
C ASP A 90 -62.82 -18.74 29.55
N LEU A 91 -62.14 -18.89 28.47
CA LEU A 91 -62.73 -19.01 27.14
C LEU A 91 -62.77 -20.49 26.76
N VAL A 92 -63.97 -21.00 26.48
CA VAL A 92 -64.12 -22.35 25.95
C VAL A 92 -64.09 -22.33 24.43
N PHE A 93 -63.16 -23.07 23.84
CA PHE A 93 -62.99 -23.20 22.41
C PHE A 93 -62.97 -24.67 21.98
N PRO A 94 -64.04 -25.20 21.35
CA PRO A 94 -64.21 -26.61 21.07
C PRO A 94 -63.05 -27.19 20.25
N GLU A 95 -62.56 -28.38 20.61
CA GLU A 95 -61.45 -29.05 19.92
C GLU A 95 -61.74 -29.27 18.42
N ALA A 96 -63.01 -29.53 18.06
CA ALA A 96 -63.44 -29.66 16.67
C ALA A 96 -63.13 -28.41 15.81
N SER A 97 -62.94 -27.21 16.41
CA SER A 97 -62.65 -25.95 15.74
C SER A 97 -61.14 -25.64 15.67
N TRP A 98 -60.28 -26.39 16.37
CA TRP A 98 -58.85 -26.11 16.44
C TRP A 98 -58.18 -26.24 15.08
N ALA A 99 -58.49 -27.30 14.33
CA ALA A 99 -57.96 -27.52 13.02
C ALA A 99 -58.36 -26.42 12.03
N ALA A 100 -59.61 -25.94 12.07
CA ALA A 100 -60.11 -24.86 11.24
C ALA A 100 -59.46 -23.49 11.58
N ALA A 101 -59.13 -23.28 12.88
CA ALA A 101 -58.45 -22.09 13.36
C ALA A 101 -56.91 -22.18 13.20
N SER A 102 -56.35 -23.30 12.74
CA SER A 102 -54.92 -23.57 12.73
C SER A 102 -54.24 -23.30 14.06
N LEU A 103 -54.90 -23.77 15.15
CA LEU A 103 -54.44 -23.55 16.52
C LEU A 103 -53.20 -24.40 16.81
N VAL A 104 -52.12 -23.74 17.22
CA VAL A 104 -50.89 -24.40 17.68
C VAL A 104 -50.53 -23.89 19.06
N ILE A 105 -50.24 -24.82 19.96
CA ILE A 105 -49.89 -24.52 21.35
C ILE A 105 -48.46 -24.97 21.56
N GLU A 106 -47.60 -24.08 22.07
CA GLU A 106 -46.21 -24.36 22.41
C GLU A 106 -45.90 -23.82 23.81
N PRO A 107 -45.00 -24.47 24.56
CA PRO A 107 -44.61 -23.95 25.86
C PRO A 107 -43.80 -22.68 25.74
N ALA A 108 -44.01 -21.72 26.64
CA ALA A 108 -43.13 -20.57 26.81
C ALA A 108 -41.72 -21.07 27.21
N THR A 109 -40.72 -20.71 26.45
CA THR A 109 -39.34 -21.22 26.63
C THR A 109 -38.42 -20.14 27.16
N VAL A 110 -37.37 -20.57 27.86
CA VAL A 110 -36.27 -19.69 28.26
C VAL A 110 -35.18 -19.80 27.22
N GLY A 111 -34.84 -18.68 26.57
CA GLY A 111 -33.87 -18.66 25.48
C GLY A 111 -33.22 -17.29 25.32
N LEU A 112 -32.33 -17.21 24.37
CA LEU A 112 -31.67 -15.95 24.00
C LEU A 112 -32.56 -15.20 23.04
N VAL A 113 -32.95 -13.97 23.38
CA VAL A 113 -33.58 -13.03 22.45
C VAL A 113 -32.45 -12.09 21.96
N GLU A 114 -32.06 -12.28 20.70
CA GLU A 114 -31.09 -11.42 20.06
C GLU A 114 -31.83 -10.19 19.48
N GLU A 115 -31.64 -9.04 20.10
CA GLU A 115 -32.07 -7.77 19.51
C GLU A 115 -31.13 -7.44 18.39
N MET A 116 -31.68 -7.15 17.20
CA MET A 116 -30.89 -6.73 16.05
C MET A 116 -31.06 -5.23 15.84
N THR A 117 -29.97 -4.50 15.98
CA THR A 117 -29.93 -3.07 15.64
C THR A 117 -29.43 -2.91 14.23
N SER A 118 -30.22 -2.27 13.38
CA SER A 118 -29.83 -2.01 11.99
C SER A 118 -29.11 -0.67 11.89
N VAL A 119 -27.92 -0.69 11.30
CA VAL A 119 -27.14 0.52 10.99
C VAL A 119 -27.01 0.69 9.49
N THR A 120 -26.94 1.93 9.03
CA THR A 120 -26.76 2.24 7.62
C THR A 120 -25.28 2.32 7.28
N GLY A 121 -24.89 1.73 6.17
CA GLY A 121 -23.53 1.81 5.65
C GLY A 121 -23.50 2.02 4.14
N LYS A 122 -22.30 2.11 3.62
CA LYS A 122 -22.00 2.26 2.20
C LYS A 122 -20.97 1.24 1.77
N ILE A 123 -21.17 0.63 0.61
CA ILE A 123 -20.15 -0.23 -0.02
C ILE A 123 -19.03 0.67 -0.57
N THR A 124 -17.80 0.34 -0.21
CA THR A 124 -16.57 0.99 -0.69
C THR A 124 -15.68 -0.04 -1.38
N LEU A 125 -14.65 0.44 -2.07
CA LEU A 125 -13.61 -0.43 -2.60
C LEU A 125 -12.82 -1.05 -1.44
N ASN A 126 -12.33 -2.26 -1.64
CA ASN A 126 -11.33 -2.84 -0.78
C ASN A 126 -9.99 -2.14 -1.05
N GLU A 127 -9.57 -1.27 -0.15
CA GLU A 127 -8.37 -0.44 -0.29
C GLU A 127 -7.08 -1.29 -0.33
N ASP A 128 -7.08 -2.48 0.30
CA ASP A 128 -5.95 -3.41 0.26
C ASP A 128 -5.78 -4.07 -1.12
N ARG A 129 -6.80 -3.98 -1.97
CA ARG A 129 -6.84 -4.53 -3.33
C ARG A 129 -7.10 -3.48 -4.39
N LEU A 130 -6.67 -2.26 -4.11
CA LEU A 130 -6.75 -1.10 -4.99
C LEU A 130 -5.33 -0.63 -5.34
N ALA A 131 -5.03 -0.47 -6.62
CA ALA A 131 -3.80 0.14 -7.09
C ALA A 131 -4.08 1.42 -7.87
N HIS A 132 -3.48 2.51 -7.44
CA HIS A 132 -3.34 3.72 -8.21
C HIS A 132 -2.03 3.65 -8.99
N ILE A 133 -2.10 3.74 -10.31
CA ILE A 133 -0.97 3.49 -11.19
C ILE A 133 -0.42 4.83 -11.68
N PHE A 134 0.84 5.05 -11.34
CA PHE A 134 1.63 6.21 -11.71
C PHE A 134 2.79 5.76 -12.59
N PRO A 135 3.14 6.48 -13.65
CA PRO A 135 4.35 6.19 -14.40
C PRO A 135 5.59 6.48 -13.55
N LEU A 136 6.62 5.65 -13.68
CA LEU A 136 7.90 5.86 -12.99
C LEU A 136 8.75 6.96 -13.63
N VAL A 137 8.49 7.26 -14.92
CA VAL A 137 9.25 8.22 -15.73
C VAL A 137 8.32 9.20 -16.43
N GLU A 138 8.85 10.36 -16.76
CA GLU A 138 8.14 11.30 -17.64
C GLU A 138 8.18 10.84 -19.09
N GLY A 139 7.07 11.05 -19.79
CA GLY A 139 6.99 10.69 -21.20
C GLY A 139 5.64 11.00 -21.83
N ARG A 140 5.55 10.69 -23.11
CA ARG A 140 4.31 10.80 -23.88
C ARG A 140 3.66 9.43 -24.00
N VAL A 141 2.37 9.37 -23.78
CA VAL A 141 1.59 8.14 -23.94
C VAL A 141 1.52 7.75 -25.41
N ASP A 142 2.08 6.59 -25.74
CA ASP A 142 2.14 6.05 -27.08
C ASP A 142 0.96 5.11 -27.37
N GLU A 143 0.59 4.27 -26.40
CA GLU A 143 -0.52 3.32 -26.50
C GLU A 143 -1.30 3.26 -25.19
N VAL A 144 -2.61 3.04 -25.27
CA VAL A 144 -3.47 2.71 -24.13
C VAL A 144 -4.33 1.53 -24.53
N ASN A 145 -4.04 0.37 -23.94
CA ASN A 145 -4.57 -0.94 -24.35
C ASN A 145 -5.80 -1.36 -23.52
N VAL A 146 -6.22 -0.53 -22.57
CA VAL A 146 -7.36 -0.82 -21.68
C VAL A 146 -8.37 0.32 -21.65
N GLY A 147 -9.64 -0.03 -21.44
CA GLY A 147 -10.74 0.88 -21.21
C GLY A 147 -11.25 0.84 -19.76
N LEU A 148 -12.08 1.81 -19.42
CA LEU A 148 -12.78 1.82 -18.14
C LEU A 148 -13.74 0.61 -18.06
N GLY A 149 -13.64 -0.17 -16.98
CA GLY A 149 -14.44 -1.38 -16.77
C GLY A 149 -13.83 -2.65 -17.34
N ASP A 150 -12.73 -2.59 -18.09
CA ASP A 150 -12.04 -3.78 -18.60
C ASP A 150 -11.43 -4.60 -17.46
N THR A 151 -11.43 -5.92 -17.65
CA THR A 151 -10.74 -6.84 -16.75
C THR A 151 -9.33 -7.07 -17.25
N VAL A 152 -8.35 -6.93 -16.36
CA VAL A 152 -6.93 -7.15 -16.64
C VAL A 152 -6.40 -8.31 -15.80
N THR A 153 -5.37 -8.98 -16.30
CA THR A 153 -4.60 -10.01 -15.59
C THR A 153 -3.27 -9.44 -15.13
N GLN A 154 -2.72 -10.00 -14.05
CA GLN A 154 -1.40 -9.59 -13.56
C GLN A 154 -0.34 -9.66 -14.67
N GLY A 155 0.48 -8.61 -14.81
CA GLY A 155 1.50 -8.49 -15.85
C GLY A 155 0.95 -8.14 -17.24
N GLN A 156 -0.35 -7.91 -17.40
CA GLN A 156 -0.91 -7.46 -18.67
C GLN A 156 -0.54 -5.99 -18.92
N GLN A 157 0.01 -5.71 -20.11
CA GLN A 157 0.35 -4.36 -20.53
C GLN A 157 -0.92 -3.53 -20.73
N MET A 158 -1.03 -2.47 -19.93
CA MET A 158 -2.19 -1.57 -19.95
C MET A 158 -1.93 -0.30 -20.75
N ALA A 159 -0.73 0.23 -20.69
CA ALA A 159 -0.33 1.41 -21.46
C ALA A 159 1.16 1.33 -21.80
N VAL A 160 1.57 2.11 -22.80
CA VAL A 160 2.97 2.29 -23.18
C VAL A 160 3.27 3.79 -23.18
N ILE A 161 4.33 4.16 -22.51
CA ILE A 161 4.84 5.53 -22.46
C ILE A 161 6.16 5.59 -23.21
N GLN A 162 6.32 6.58 -24.05
CA GLN A 162 7.58 6.91 -24.69
C GLN A 162 8.34 7.95 -23.85
N SER A 163 9.39 7.49 -23.16
CA SER A 163 10.25 8.32 -22.32
C SER A 163 11.60 8.57 -22.98
N ARG A 164 11.95 9.84 -23.10
CA ARG A 164 13.27 10.23 -23.62
C ARG A 164 14.38 9.84 -22.65
N GLU A 165 14.14 10.00 -21.36
CA GLU A 165 15.10 9.65 -20.30
C GLU A 165 15.50 8.17 -20.37
N VAL A 166 14.52 7.29 -20.52
CA VAL A 166 14.75 5.84 -20.68
C VAL A 166 15.53 5.56 -21.96
N GLY A 167 15.14 6.17 -23.08
CA GLY A 167 15.84 6.00 -24.36
C GLY A 167 17.30 6.42 -24.29
N ASP A 168 17.57 7.57 -23.69
CA ASP A 168 18.94 8.09 -23.52
C ASP A 168 19.76 7.16 -22.59
N ALA A 169 19.18 6.67 -21.48
CA ALA A 169 19.84 5.74 -20.57
C ALA A 169 20.16 4.39 -21.23
N MET A 170 19.23 3.82 -21.99
CA MET A 170 19.45 2.57 -22.71
C MET A 170 20.52 2.69 -23.80
N LEU A 171 20.54 3.80 -24.53
CA LEU A 171 21.59 4.09 -25.52
C LEU A 171 22.95 4.26 -24.86
N ALA A 172 23.03 4.97 -23.73
CA ALA A 172 24.27 5.14 -22.99
C ALA A 172 24.82 3.79 -22.51
N LEU A 173 23.97 2.94 -21.92
CA LEU A 173 24.36 1.59 -21.50
C LEU A 173 24.86 0.75 -22.69
N ALA A 174 24.17 0.78 -23.82
CA ALA A 174 24.59 0.05 -25.02
C ALA A 174 25.97 0.50 -25.53
N GLN A 175 26.23 1.81 -25.54
CA GLN A 175 27.53 2.39 -25.91
C GLN A 175 28.63 1.99 -24.93
N ASP A 176 28.36 2.06 -23.64
CA ASP A 176 29.34 1.70 -22.60
C ASP A 176 29.65 0.20 -22.61
N ARG A 177 28.66 -0.67 -22.87
CA ARG A 177 28.88 -2.12 -23.07
C ARG A 177 29.74 -2.41 -24.28
N GLN A 178 29.51 -1.73 -25.40
CA GLN A 178 30.34 -1.86 -26.59
C GLN A 178 31.78 -1.41 -26.31
N GLN A 179 31.97 -0.26 -25.71
CA GLN A 179 33.28 0.27 -25.32
C GLN A 179 34.00 -0.65 -24.35
N LEU A 180 33.27 -1.24 -23.38
CA LEU A 180 33.82 -2.23 -22.44
C LEU A 180 34.33 -3.47 -23.17
N GLY A 181 33.61 -3.93 -24.19
CA GLY A 181 34.06 -5.02 -25.05
C GLY A 181 35.42 -4.74 -25.70
N PHE A 182 35.60 -3.56 -26.27
CA PHE A 182 36.90 -3.13 -26.87
C PHE A 182 38.00 -3.04 -25.82
N LEU A 183 37.72 -2.42 -24.67
CA LEU A 183 38.73 -2.28 -23.61
C LEU A 183 39.15 -3.65 -23.03
N LYS A 184 38.24 -4.60 -22.89
CA LYS A 184 38.57 -5.98 -22.46
C LYS A 184 39.52 -6.67 -23.44
N GLN A 185 39.28 -6.53 -24.74
CA GLN A 185 40.15 -7.08 -25.76
C GLN A 185 41.54 -6.40 -25.72
N GLN A 186 41.58 -5.08 -25.57
CA GLN A 186 42.85 -4.35 -25.44
C GLN A 186 43.60 -4.72 -24.16
N ASP A 187 42.90 -4.90 -23.04
CA ASP A 187 43.51 -5.33 -21.78
C ASP A 187 44.11 -6.74 -21.92
N ALA A 188 43.36 -7.69 -22.47
CA ALA A 188 43.87 -9.05 -22.70
C ALA A 188 45.17 -9.05 -23.52
N TRP A 189 45.22 -8.26 -24.59
CA TRP A 189 46.43 -8.10 -25.41
C TRP A 189 47.58 -7.45 -24.61
N THR A 190 47.30 -6.41 -23.85
CA THR A 190 48.27 -5.73 -22.98
C THR A 190 48.84 -6.67 -21.91
N GLN A 191 47.97 -7.50 -21.29
CA GLN A 191 48.38 -8.51 -20.31
C GLN A 191 49.28 -9.57 -20.93
N GLU A 192 48.95 -10.03 -22.13
CA GLU A 192 49.78 -10.99 -22.87
C GLU A 192 51.19 -10.42 -23.15
N ILE A 193 51.27 -9.22 -23.70
CA ILE A 193 52.56 -8.54 -23.95
C ILE A 193 53.33 -8.39 -22.63
N THR A 194 52.69 -8.00 -21.56
CA THR A 194 53.30 -7.82 -20.24
C THR A 194 53.89 -9.13 -19.73
N GLN A 195 53.12 -10.24 -19.77
CA GLN A 195 53.55 -11.56 -19.31
C GLN A 195 54.77 -12.03 -20.13
N ASN A 196 54.71 -11.91 -21.46
CA ASN A 196 55.81 -12.28 -22.36
C ASN A 196 57.05 -11.44 -22.12
N THR A 197 56.88 -10.10 -21.88
CA THR A 197 57.99 -9.21 -21.55
C THR A 197 58.65 -9.56 -20.22
N LEU A 198 57.86 -9.86 -19.18
CA LEU A 198 58.41 -10.31 -17.90
C LEU A 198 59.14 -11.65 -18.01
N ALA A 199 58.62 -12.57 -18.81
CA ALA A 199 59.28 -13.87 -19.09
C ALA A 199 60.63 -13.65 -19.82
N MET A 200 60.66 -12.76 -20.84
CA MET A 200 61.88 -12.38 -21.54
C MET A 200 62.91 -11.76 -20.58
N ILE A 201 62.49 -10.80 -19.75
CA ILE A 201 63.37 -10.18 -18.73
C ILE A 201 63.93 -11.26 -17.77
N GLY A 202 63.12 -12.23 -17.33
CA GLY A 202 63.55 -13.35 -16.54
C GLY A 202 64.59 -14.22 -17.25
N LEU A 203 64.35 -14.54 -18.51
CA LEU A 203 65.26 -15.33 -19.36
C LEU A 203 66.61 -14.60 -19.56
N LEU A 204 66.62 -13.31 -19.90
CA LEU A 204 67.84 -12.53 -20.11
C LEU A 204 68.75 -12.42 -18.86
N ARG A 205 68.20 -12.57 -17.69
CA ARG A 205 68.98 -12.62 -16.41
C ARG A 205 69.79 -13.90 -16.24
N THR A 206 69.41 -14.98 -16.90
CA THR A 206 70.12 -16.28 -16.86
C THR A 206 71.30 -16.36 -17.85
N ASP A 207 71.58 -15.30 -18.61
CA ASP A 207 72.66 -15.18 -19.61
C ASP A 207 72.60 -16.24 -20.72
N PRO A 208 71.45 -16.49 -21.37
CA PRO A 208 71.25 -17.48 -22.40
C PRO A 208 71.96 -17.13 -23.69
N SER A 209 72.15 -18.11 -24.58
CA SER A 209 72.61 -17.83 -25.96
C SER A 209 71.49 -17.11 -26.76
N VAL A 210 71.86 -16.34 -27.79
CA VAL A 210 70.91 -15.65 -28.68
C VAL A 210 69.96 -16.63 -29.35
N ASP A 211 70.47 -17.82 -29.75
CA ASP A 211 69.67 -18.89 -30.37
C ASP A 211 68.63 -19.47 -29.40
N GLU A 212 68.97 -19.57 -28.13
CA GLU A 212 68.01 -20.00 -27.09
C GLU A 212 66.92 -18.98 -26.88
N ILE A 213 67.24 -17.68 -26.85
CA ILE A 213 66.29 -16.60 -26.75
C ILE A 213 65.29 -16.64 -27.92
N GLU A 214 65.85 -16.76 -29.16
CA GLU A 214 65.02 -16.81 -30.35
C GLU A 214 64.11 -18.04 -30.37
N LYS A 215 64.59 -19.22 -29.96
CA LYS A 215 63.72 -20.42 -29.87
C LYS A 215 62.61 -20.28 -28.88
N GLN A 216 62.89 -19.74 -27.68
CA GLN A 216 61.89 -19.64 -26.62
C GLN A 216 60.87 -18.57 -26.89
N LEU A 217 61.23 -17.49 -27.60
CA LEU A 217 60.39 -16.32 -27.82
C LEU A 217 59.85 -16.21 -29.26
N ALA A 218 60.07 -17.24 -30.12
CA ALA A 218 59.72 -17.18 -31.53
C ALA A 218 58.26 -16.81 -31.80
N ASN A 219 57.31 -17.33 -30.98
CA ASN A 219 55.87 -17.16 -31.15
C ASN A 219 55.23 -16.22 -30.09
N GLN A 220 56.03 -15.51 -29.30
CA GLN A 220 55.52 -14.66 -28.25
C GLN A 220 55.39 -13.22 -28.73
N THR A 221 54.22 -12.61 -28.44
CA THR A 221 53.98 -11.19 -28.73
C THR A 221 54.62 -10.34 -27.65
N LEU A 222 55.58 -9.50 -28.03
CA LEU A 222 56.37 -8.65 -27.12
C LEU A 222 56.28 -7.13 -27.49
N GLY A 223 55.73 -6.83 -28.66
CA GLY A 223 55.71 -5.45 -29.16
C GLY A 223 57.14 -4.85 -29.23
N ASP A 224 57.26 -3.56 -28.96
CA ASP A 224 58.49 -2.79 -28.97
C ASP A 224 59.53 -3.25 -27.91
N TYR A 225 59.10 -4.02 -26.92
CA TYR A 225 60.00 -4.51 -25.86
C TYR A 225 61.04 -5.48 -26.38
N ARG A 226 60.70 -6.31 -27.39
CA ARG A 226 61.61 -7.24 -28.02
C ARG A 226 62.86 -6.55 -28.58
N GLU A 227 62.66 -5.52 -29.42
CA GLU A 227 63.75 -4.77 -30.06
C GLU A 227 64.66 -4.17 -29.01
N LYS A 228 64.11 -3.43 -28.05
CA LYS A 228 64.91 -2.77 -27.01
C LYS A 228 65.74 -3.72 -26.16
N LEU A 229 65.12 -4.81 -25.71
CA LEU A 229 65.79 -5.83 -24.86
C LEU A 229 66.84 -6.59 -25.64
N MET A 230 66.55 -7.01 -26.88
CA MET A 230 67.49 -7.76 -27.72
C MET A 230 68.73 -6.91 -28.10
N THR A 231 68.52 -5.65 -28.50
CA THR A 231 69.63 -4.75 -28.84
C THR A 231 70.59 -4.58 -27.65
N ALA A 232 70.09 -4.23 -26.49
CA ALA A 232 70.92 -4.06 -25.30
C ALA A 232 71.60 -5.37 -24.85
N TYR A 233 70.90 -6.52 -25.01
CA TYR A 233 71.47 -7.82 -24.69
C TYR A 233 72.61 -8.22 -25.65
N ILE A 234 72.45 -8.02 -26.97
CA ILE A 234 73.45 -8.29 -27.99
C ILE A 234 74.67 -7.41 -27.77
N GLU A 235 74.48 -6.10 -27.48
CA GLU A 235 75.60 -5.20 -27.19
C GLU A 235 76.43 -5.69 -25.98
N ARG A 236 75.74 -6.07 -24.87
CA ARG A 236 76.40 -6.65 -23.70
C ARG A 236 77.12 -7.97 -24.01
N SER A 237 76.43 -8.89 -24.74
CA SER A 237 77.02 -10.18 -25.12
C SER A 237 78.27 -10.02 -26.00
N THR A 238 78.22 -9.08 -26.94
CA THR A 238 79.36 -8.76 -27.80
C THR A 238 80.53 -8.19 -26.98
N ALA A 239 80.26 -7.21 -26.10
CA ALA A 239 81.27 -6.61 -25.23
C ALA A 239 81.92 -7.67 -24.28
N LYS A 240 81.12 -8.63 -23.78
CA LYS A 240 81.58 -9.74 -22.95
C LYS A 240 82.53 -10.65 -23.73
N LYS A 241 82.13 -11.09 -24.93
CA LYS A 241 82.96 -11.94 -25.80
C LYS A 241 84.27 -11.26 -26.22
N ASP A 242 84.26 -9.95 -26.51
CA ASP A 242 85.45 -9.21 -26.83
C ASP A 242 86.42 -9.13 -25.66
N LEU A 243 85.93 -8.90 -24.44
CA LEU A 243 86.74 -8.90 -23.23
C LEU A 243 87.36 -10.32 -22.97
N GLU A 244 86.51 -11.36 -23.02
CA GLU A 244 86.92 -12.77 -22.82
C GLU A 244 88.00 -13.19 -23.85
N ARG A 245 87.92 -12.72 -25.07
CA ARG A 245 88.92 -12.96 -26.11
C ARG A 245 90.26 -12.28 -25.82
N LEU A 246 90.24 -11.06 -25.31
CA LEU A 246 91.44 -10.26 -25.04
C LEU A 246 92.15 -10.60 -23.75
N GLN A 247 91.45 -11.11 -22.72
CA GLN A 247 92.05 -11.48 -21.42
C GLN A 247 93.21 -12.46 -21.50
N PRO A 248 93.09 -13.60 -22.20
CA PRO A 248 94.18 -14.56 -22.31
C PRO A 248 95.41 -14.04 -23.13
N LEU A 249 95.16 -13.11 -24.11
CA LEU A 249 96.25 -12.56 -24.92
C LEU A 249 97.10 -11.56 -24.13
N ARG A 250 96.54 -10.96 -23.04
CA ARG A 250 97.32 -10.12 -22.10
C ARG A 250 98.44 -10.94 -21.38
N SER A 251 98.08 -12.14 -20.92
CA SER A 251 99.04 -13.02 -20.18
C SER A 251 100.19 -13.47 -21.09
N GLN A 252 99.95 -13.46 -22.41
CA GLN A 252 100.95 -13.77 -23.45
C GLN A 252 101.72 -12.54 -23.95
N GLY A 253 101.46 -11.36 -23.44
CA GLY A 253 102.10 -10.09 -23.85
C GLY A 253 101.75 -9.58 -25.22
N ILE A 254 100.70 -10.11 -25.87
CA ILE A 254 100.28 -9.84 -27.25
C ILE A 254 99.47 -8.52 -27.38
N VAL A 255 98.73 -8.16 -26.31
CA VAL A 255 97.80 -7.06 -26.34
C VAL A 255 98.15 -6.03 -25.24
N ALA A 256 98.08 -4.71 -25.63
CA ALA A 256 98.37 -3.62 -24.73
C ALA A 256 97.33 -3.54 -23.56
N SER A 257 97.79 -3.24 -22.38
CA SER A 257 96.92 -3.11 -21.18
C SER A 257 95.76 -2.07 -21.40
N ARG A 258 96.00 -1.03 -22.21
CA ARG A 258 94.99 -0.01 -22.56
C ARG A 258 93.79 -0.64 -23.28
N GLN A 259 94.00 -1.53 -24.23
CA GLN A 259 92.91 -2.17 -25.00
C GLN A 259 92.02 -3.03 -24.09
N ILE A 260 92.60 -3.65 -23.07
CA ILE A 260 91.83 -4.42 -22.08
C ILE A 260 90.99 -3.50 -21.20
N TYR A 261 91.59 -2.41 -20.73
CA TYR A 261 90.82 -1.41 -19.96
C TYR A 261 89.65 -0.82 -20.78
N GLU A 262 89.82 -0.55 -22.05
CA GLU A 262 88.79 -0.09 -22.96
C GLU A 262 87.68 -1.15 -23.15
N ALA A 263 88.06 -2.41 -23.35
CA ALA A 263 87.11 -3.53 -23.44
C ALA A 263 86.35 -3.76 -22.13
N GLN A 264 87.05 -3.68 -20.99
CA GLN A 264 86.44 -3.80 -19.65
C GLN A 264 85.42 -2.68 -19.42
N ALA A 265 85.83 -1.43 -19.70
CA ALA A 265 84.94 -0.26 -19.58
C ALA A 265 83.69 -0.40 -20.44
N LYS A 266 83.85 -0.88 -21.72
CA LYS A 266 82.73 -1.14 -22.62
C LYS A 266 81.77 -2.21 -22.10
N TRP A 267 82.35 -3.33 -21.57
CA TRP A 267 81.52 -4.37 -20.97
C TRP A 267 80.77 -3.89 -19.70
N ASP A 268 81.45 -3.17 -18.80
CA ASP A 268 80.84 -2.61 -17.60
C ASP A 268 79.72 -1.64 -17.95
N ALA A 269 79.94 -0.75 -18.95
CA ALA A 269 78.92 0.19 -19.43
C ALA A 269 77.71 -0.56 -20.05
N SER A 270 77.95 -1.53 -20.95
CA SER A 270 76.82 -2.26 -21.59
C SER A 270 76.04 -3.12 -20.59
N ARG A 271 76.74 -3.69 -19.58
CA ARG A 271 76.10 -4.40 -18.47
C ARG A 271 75.20 -3.49 -17.66
N ALA A 272 75.68 -2.28 -17.28
CA ALA A 272 74.93 -1.30 -16.53
C ALA A 272 73.70 -0.82 -17.32
N THR A 273 73.89 -0.56 -18.65
CA THR A 273 72.77 -0.16 -19.53
C THR A 273 71.71 -1.26 -19.62
N LEU A 274 72.07 -2.53 -19.83
CA LEU A 274 71.11 -3.62 -19.87
C LEU A 274 70.38 -3.75 -18.54
N GLN A 275 71.10 -3.70 -17.40
CA GLN A 275 70.47 -3.79 -16.10
C GLN A 275 69.43 -2.69 -15.86
N SER A 276 69.80 -1.41 -16.16
CA SER A 276 68.88 -0.27 -16.04
C SER A 276 67.67 -0.45 -16.95
N LEU A 277 67.87 -0.89 -18.20
CA LEU A 277 66.80 -1.15 -19.17
C LEU A 277 65.86 -2.27 -18.73
N LEU A 278 66.37 -3.37 -18.18
CA LEU A 278 65.58 -4.45 -17.63
C LEU A 278 64.68 -3.96 -16.49
N GLU A 279 65.20 -3.12 -15.61
CA GLU A 279 64.40 -2.53 -14.49
C GLU A 279 63.35 -1.56 -15.01
N GLN A 280 63.73 -0.68 -15.95
CA GLN A 280 62.80 0.28 -16.53
C GLN A 280 61.65 -0.42 -17.27
N LEU A 281 61.96 -1.37 -18.18
CA LEU A 281 60.92 -2.03 -18.97
C LEU A 281 60.06 -2.98 -18.13
N HIS A 282 60.63 -3.53 -17.06
CA HIS A 282 59.84 -4.28 -16.07
C HIS A 282 58.77 -3.39 -15.40
N GLN A 283 59.15 -2.18 -15.01
CA GLN A 283 58.21 -1.23 -14.43
C GLN A 283 57.17 -0.74 -15.46
N ASP A 284 57.63 -0.37 -16.66
CA ASP A 284 56.77 0.11 -17.75
C ASP A 284 55.72 -0.91 -18.15
N ALA A 285 56.10 -2.18 -18.30
CA ALA A 285 55.17 -3.27 -18.64
C ALA A 285 54.12 -3.48 -17.55
N ARG A 286 54.53 -3.54 -16.28
CA ARG A 286 53.59 -3.65 -15.16
C ARG A 286 52.64 -2.45 -15.06
N GLN A 287 53.17 -1.23 -15.21
CA GLN A 287 52.37 -0.03 -15.15
C GLN A 287 51.35 0.04 -16.29
N SER A 288 51.76 -0.41 -17.50
CA SER A 288 50.84 -0.51 -18.65
C SER A 288 49.68 -1.50 -18.37
N ALA A 289 49.98 -2.68 -17.83
CA ALA A 289 48.98 -3.67 -17.46
C ALA A 289 48.01 -3.14 -16.40
N VAL A 290 48.54 -2.53 -15.34
CA VAL A 290 47.68 -1.95 -14.26
C VAL A 290 46.77 -0.86 -14.81
N ARG A 291 47.28 0.06 -15.64
CA ARG A 291 46.48 1.14 -16.27
C ARG A 291 45.39 0.57 -17.18
N SER A 292 45.69 -0.51 -17.91
CA SER A 292 44.73 -1.16 -18.79
C SER A 292 43.59 -1.80 -17.99
N THR A 293 43.93 -2.56 -16.97
CA THR A 293 42.92 -3.19 -16.06
C THR A 293 42.09 -2.14 -15.31
N GLN A 294 42.70 -1.03 -14.87
CA GLN A 294 41.96 0.06 -14.22
C GLN A 294 40.89 0.66 -15.14
N LYS A 295 41.21 0.89 -16.43
CA LYS A 295 40.23 1.39 -17.41
C LYS A 295 39.06 0.43 -17.60
N VAL A 296 39.34 -0.88 -17.68
CA VAL A 296 38.30 -1.91 -17.78
C VAL A 296 37.41 -1.90 -16.53
N THR A 297 38.02 -1.84 -15.35
CA THR A 297 37.28 -1.83 -14.07
C THR A 297 36.41 -0.58 -13.93
N GLU A 298 36.93 0.59 -14.30
CA GLU A 298 36.19 1.86 -14.26
C GLU A 298 34.95 1.80 -15.15
N LEU A 299 35.10 1.37 -16.41
CA LEU A 299 33.99 1.28 -17.33
C LEU A 299 33.01 0.15 -16.96
N ALA A 300 33.51 -0.98 -16.45
CA ALA A 300 32.66 -2.07 -15.96
C ALA A 300 31.79 -1.61 -14.77
N THR A 301 32.36 -0.78 -13.88
CA THR A 301 31.60 -0.17 -12.79
C THR A 301 30.52 0.79 -13.30
N ARG A 302 30.82 1.60 -14.32
CA ARG A 302 29.83 2.49 -14.94
C ARG A 302 28.69 1.69 -15.56
N VAL A 303 28.99 0.66 -16.35
CA VAL A 303 27.97 -0.25 -16.90
C VAL A 303 27.08 -0.83 -15.80
N ALA A 304 27.66 -1.26 -14.68
CA ALA A 304 26.88 -1.80 -13.56
C ALA A 304 25.98 -0.74 -12.90
N VAL A 305 26.43 0.51 -12.83
CA VAL A 305 25.62 1.64 -12.32
C VAL A 305 24.46 1.94 -13.25
N ASP A 306 24.69 1.98 -14.57
CA ASP A 306 23.65 2.23 -15.57
C ASP A 306 22.60 1.10 -15.58
N GLU A 307 23.04 -0.16 -15.47
CA GLU A 307 22.13 -1.31 -15.31
C GLU A 307 21.29 -1.21 -14.03
N ALA A 308 21.90 -0.77 -12.92
CA ALA A 308 21.17 -0.55 -11.68
C ALA A 308 20.16 0.60 -11.79
N ALA A 309 20.50 1.67 -12.49
CA ALA A 309 19.59 2.78 -12.75
C ALA A 309 18.35 2.32 -13.55
N LEU A 310 18.53 1.52 -14.61
CA LEU A 310 17.41 0.96 -15.37
C LEU A 310 16.53 0.02 -14.54
N LYS A 311 17.12 -0.76 -13.64
CA LYS A 311 16.34 -1.60 -12.70
C LYS A 311 15.48 -0.77 -11.75
N ILE A 312 15.99 0.38 -11.27
CA ILE A 312 15.21 1.31 -10.44
C ILE A 312 14.04 1.89 -11.23
N LEU A 313 14.19 2.08 -12.55
CA LEU A 313 13.13 2.52 -13.46
C LEU A 313 12.13 1.40 -13.81
N GLY A 314 12.28 0.20 -13.26
CA GLY A 314 11.33 -0.91 -13.39
C GLY A 314 11.66 -1.92 -14.48
N PHE A 315 12.79 -1.79 -15.19
CA PHE A 315 13.21 -2.76 -16.20
C PHE A 315 13.79 -4.02 -15.56
N ASP A 316 13.42 -5.19 -16.08
CA ASP A 316 13.96 -6.45 -15.62
C ASP A 316 15.36 -6.75 -16.21
N ALA A 317 16.01 -7.82 -15.68
CA ALA A 317 17.36 -8.17 -16.11
C ALA A 317 17.41 -8.66 -17.57
N ASP A 318 16.34 -9.30 -18.04
CA ASP A 318 16.25 -9.86 -19.40
C ASP A 318 16.01 -8.75 -20.42
N GLU A 319 15.17 -7.78 -20.09
CA GLU A 319 14.96 -6.57 -20.88
C GLU A 319 16.26 -5.77 -21.03
N ILE A 320 16.98 -5.56 -19.92
CA ILE A 320 18.27 -4.87 -19.91
C ILE A 320 19.32 -5.65 -20.71
N ALA A 321 19.32 -6.98 -20.65
CA ALA A 321 20.25 -7.80 -21.41
C ALA A 321 19.98 -7.75 -22.92
N SER A 322 18.73 -7.60 -23.32
CA SER A 322 18.26 -7.60 -24.72
C SER A 322 18.35 -6.23 -25.41
N ILE A 323 18.85 -5.19 -24.74
CA ILE A 323 18.99 -3.84 -25.33
C ILE A 323 19.84 -3.89 -26.61
N ASP A 324 19.22 -3.55 -27.74
CA ASP A 324 19.86 -3.41 -29.05
C ASP A 324 19.74 -1.96 -29.54
N PRO A 325 20.85 -1.23 -29.68
CA PRO A 325 20.84 0.18 -30.11
C PRO A 325 20.25 0.40 -31.51
N THR A 326 20.10 -0.67 -32.31
CA THR A 326 19.49 -0.57 -33.64
C THR A 326 17.96 -0.42 -33.61
N GLN A 327 17.32 -0.69 -32.48
CA GLN A 327 15.87 -0.58 -32.32
C GLN A 327 15.37 0.89 -32.29
N GLY A 328 16.27 1.87 -32.16
CA GLY A 328 15.93 3.28 -32.27
C GLY A 328 14.88 3.74 -31.26
N ALA A 329 13.77 4.30 -31.75
CA ALA A 329 12.70 4.82 -30.89
C ALA A 329 12.02 3.77 -29.99
N ALA A 330 12.13 2.47 -30.32
CA ALA A 330 11.56 1.42 -29.49
C ALA A 330 12.24 1.31 -28.10
N LEU A 331 13.51 1.72 -28.00
CA LEU A 331 14.22 1.77 -26.72
C LEU A 331 13.62 2.78 -25.72
N ALA A 332 12.89 3.77 -26.20
CA ALA A 332 12.26 4.77 -25.35
C ALA A 332 10.89 4.32 -24.80
N ARG A 333 10.41 3.12 -25.15
CA ARG A 333 9.10 2.61 -24.76
C ARG A 333 9.17 1.94 -23.39
N CYS A 334 8.32 2.39 -22.49
CA CYS A 334 8.15 1.89 -21.15
C CYS A 334 6.76 1.26 -21.03
N SER A 335 6.68 -0.01 -20.75
CA SER A 335 5.39 -0.66 -20.48
C SER A 335 4.88 -0.29 -19.08
N ILE A 336 3.57 -0.19 -18.96
CA ILE A 336 2.89 -0.05 -17.69
C ILE A 336 1.94 -1.22 -17.57
N ASP A 337 2.29 -2.13 -16.67
CA ASP A 337 1.65 -3.42 -16.53
C ASP A 337 0.75 -3.46 -15.29
N ALA A 338 -0.26 -4.33 -15.32
CA ALA A 338 -1.17 -4.53 -14.20
C ALA A 338 -0.45 -5.21 -13.02
N PRO A 339 -0.47 -4.62 -11.80
CA PRO A 339 0.22 -5.18 -10.64
C PRO A 339 -0.44 -6.46 -10.14
N PHE A 340 -1.74 -6.62 -10.36
CA PHE A 340 -2.54 -7.80 -10.05
C PHE A 340 -3.74 -7.90 -10.98
N SER A 341 -4.40 -9.05 -10.98
CA SER A 341 -5.61 -9.26 -11.79
C SER A 341 -6.80 -8.52 -11.17
N GLY A 342 -7.48 -7.67 -11.95
CA GLY A 342 -8.55 -6.82 -11.45
C GLY A 342 -9.36 -6.17 -12.55
N THR A 343 -10.09 -5.13 -12.20
CA THR A 343 -10.91 -4.31 -13.11
C THR A 343 -10.40 -2.88 -13.11
N VAL A 344 -10.29 -2.28 -14.29
CA VAL A 344 -9.91 -0.85 -14.44
C VAL A 344 -11.07 0.02 -13.96
N ILE A 345 -10.87 0.74 -12.85
CA ILE A 345 -11.88 1.58 -12.22
C ILE A 345 -11.73 3.07 -12.52
N SER A 346 -10.52 3.50 -12.89
CA SER A 346 -10.28 4.86 -13.41
C SER A 346 -9.30 4.82 -14.57
N LYS A 347 -9.49 5.75 -15.51
CA LYS A 347 -8.63 5.98 -16.66
C LYS A 347 -8.51 7.48 -16.87
N ASP A 348 -7.40 8.02 -16.36
CA ASP A 348 -7.12 9.46 -16.32
C ASP A 348 -6.02 9.84 -17.33
N VAL A 349 -5.97 9.11 -18.45
CA VAL A 349 -4.95 9.25 -19.48
C VAL A 349 -5.53 9.10 -20.88
N THR A 350 -5.02 9.92 -21.80
CA THR A 350 -5.36 9.89 -23.23
C THR A 350 -4.12 9.67 -24.10
N LEU A 351 -4.36 9.22 -25.36
CA LEU A 351 -3.30 9.02 -26.32
C LEU A 351 -2.59 10.34 -26.61
N MET A 352 -1.25 10.33 -26.73
CA MET A 352 -0.38 11.48 -27.00
C MET A 352 -0.29 12.48 -25.84
N GLU A 353 -0.88 12.22 -24.73
CA GLU A 353 -0.76 13.03 -23.52
C GLU A 353 0.63 12.91 -22.90
N HIS A 354 1.10 13.99 -22.30
CA HIS A 354 2.35 14.00 -21.53
C HIS A 354 2.07 13.71 -20.07
N VAL A 355 2.68 12.67 -19.53
CA VAL A 355 2.49 12.19 -18.15
C VAL A 355 3.81 12.04 -17.42
N GLY A 356 3.75 12.02 -16.09
CA GLY A 356 4.91 11.86 -15.23
C GLY A 356 4.55 11.26 -13.87
N PRO A 357 5.52 11.07 -12.97
CA PRO A 357 5.35 10.39 -11.68
C PRO A 357 4.29 11.01 -10.75
N ALA A 358 3.92 12.27 -10.97
CA ALA A 358 2.88 12.95 -10.20
C ALA A 358 1.47 12.72 -10.74
N ASN A 359 1.32 12.14 -11.93
CA ASN A 359 0.04 11.95 -12.59
C ASN A 359 -0.43 10.50 -12.41
N GLN A 360 -1.54 10.29 -11.72
CA GLN A 360 -2.22 9.01 -11.77
C GLN A 360 -2.78 8.82 -13.19
N ILE A 361 -2.49 7.68 -13.79
CA ILE A 361 -2.94 7.38 -15.17
C ILE A 361 -4.05 6.35 -15.22
N LEU A 362 -4.02 5.37 -14.32
CA LEU A 362 -4.98 4.28 -14.26
C LEU A 362 -5.24 3.91 -12.79
N GLY A 363 -6.41 3.33 -12.53
CA GLY A 363 -6.74 2.69 -11.27
C GLY A 363 -7.24 1.27 -11.53
N VAL A 364 -6.70 0.28 -10.83
CA VAL A 364 -7.11 -1.11 -10.91
C VAL A 364 -7.55 -1.60 -9.54
N ALA A 365 -8.72 -2.23 -9.46
CA ALA A 365 -9.25 -2.81 -8.24
C ALA A 365 -9.69 -4.25 -8.45
N ASP A 366 -9.42 -5.09 -7.46
CA ASP A 366 -10.03 -6.43 -7.40
C ASP A 366 -11.40 -6.31 -6.73
N LEU A 367 -12.45 -6.48 -7.52
CA LEU A 367 -13.85 -6.38 -7.09
C LEU A 367 -14.41 -7.71 -6.57
N SER A 368 -13.59 -8.75 -6.39
CA SER A 368 -14.02 -10.03 -5.81
C SER A 368 -14.39 -9.93 -4.34
N THR A 369 -13.87 -8.90 -3.65
CA THR A 369 -14.24 -8.50 -2.30
C THR A 369 -14.55 -7.01 -2.25
N VAL A 370 -15.43 -6.61 -1.36
CA VAL A 370 -15.77 -5.21 -1.12
C VAL A 370 -15.74 -4.92 0.37
N TRP A 371 -15.55 -3.67 0.72
CA TRP A 371 -15.73 -3.21 2.08
C TRP A 371 -17.08 -2.52 2.24
N LEU A 372 -17.64 -2.61 3.43
CA LEU A 372 -18.76 -1.80 3.88
C LEU A 372 -18.22 -0.87 4.96
N SER A 373 -18.43 0.41 4.81
CA SER A 373 -18.14 1.41 5.83
C SER A 373 -19.47 1.86 6.43
N ALA A 374 -19.55 1.82 7.75
CA ALA A 374 -20.70 2.28 8.51
C ALA A 374 -20.27 3.18 9.65
N ASP A 375 -20.94 4.32 9.77
CA ASP A 375 -20.71 5.30 10.82
C ASP A 375 -21.59 4.94 12.04
N ILE A 376 -20.95 4.50 13.11
CA ILE A 376 -21.61 4.03 14.35
C ILE A 376 -21.66 5.19 15.35
N TYR A 377 -22.86 5.57 15.78
CA TYR A 377 -23.04 6.61 16.80
C TYR A 377 -22.58 6.16 18.18
N GLU A 378 -22.18 7.10 19.03
CA GLU A 378 -21.70 6.84 20.39
C GLU A 378 -22.66 5.96 21.21
N GLU A 379 -23.95 6.12 21.01
CA GLU A 379 -25.00 5.32 21.70
C GLU A 379 -24.98 3.84 21.29
N GLN A 380 -24.49 3.54 20.09
CA GLN A 380 -24.43 2.20 19.51
C GLN A 380 -23.05 1.52 19.71
N LEU A 381 -22.06 2.22 20.27
CA LEU A 381 -20.71 1.68 20.51
C LEU A 381 -20.73 0.36 21.28
N PRO A 382 -21.56 0.16 22.32
CA PRO A 382 -21.61 -1.10 23.04
C PRO A 382 -21.95 -2.31 22.15
N LEU A 383 -22.70 -2.10 21.05
CA LEU A 383 -23.06 -3.15 20.10
C LEU A 383 -21.89 -3.60 19.24
N VAL A 384 -20.93 -2.71 18.99
CA VAL A 384 -19.79 -2.97 18.10
C VAL A 384 -18.58 -3.51 18.86
N ILE A 385 -18.49 -3.21 20.17
CA ILE A 385 -17.43 -3.74 21.03
C ILE A 385 -17.55 -5.27 21.07
N GLY A 386 -16.52 -5.98 20.59
CA GLY A 386 -16.48 -7.45 20.55
C GLY A 386 -17.01 -8.07 19.26
N LEU A 387 -17.37 -7.28 18.25
CA LEU A 387 -17.74 -7.79 16.93
C LEU A 387 -16.54 -8.03 16.00
N HIS A 388 -15.33 -7.74 16.42
CA HIS A 388 -14.13 -8.03 15.62
C HIS A 388 -14.08 -9.52 15.25
N ASP A 389 -13.83 -9.83 13.97
CA ASP A 389 -13.85 -11.17 13.38
C ASP A 389 -15.21 -11.90 13.48
N ARG A 390 -16.30 -11.16 13.74
CA ARG A 390 -17.64 -11.72 13.75
C ARG A 390 -18.36 -11.53 12.43
N PRO A 391 -19.14 -12.52 11.98
CA PRO A 391 -20.00 -12.39 10.82
C PRO A 391 -21.20 -11.49 11.15
N VAL A 392 -21.53 -10.61 10.23
CA VAL A 392 -22.73 -9.77 10.26
C VAL A 392 -23.50 -9.93 8.96
N ARG A 393 -24.82 -9.78 9.03
CA ARG A 393 -25.69 -9.79 7.85
C ARG A 393 -25.97 -8.38 7.40
N PHE A 394 -26.08 -8.20 6.09
CA PHE A 394 -26.47 -6.93 5.52
C PHE A 394 -27.36 -7.11 4.30
N ARG A 395 -28.13 -6.08 4.02
CA ARG A 395 -29.07 -6.03 2.91
C ARG A 395 -28.86 -4.74 2.12
N THR A 396 -29.14 -4.78 0.84
CA THR A 396 -29.09 -3.60 -0.02
C THR A 396 -30.39 -3.43 -0.78
N PRO A 397 -30.90 -2.20 -0.95
CA PRO A 397 -32.11 -1.92 -1.74
C PRO A 397 -32.00 -2.37 -3.20
N ALA A 398 -30.77 -2.51 -3.74
CA ALA A 398 -30.55 -2.99 -5.11
C ALA A 398 -30.98 -4.45 -5.32
N TRP A 399 -30.98 -5.28 -4.27
CA TRP A 399 -31.34 -6.69 -4.32
C TRP A 399 -32.36 -6.99 -3.21
N PRO A 400 -33.65 -6.58 -3.41
CA PRO A 400 -34.68 -6.79 -2.40
C PRO A 400 -34.88 -8.30 -2.14
N GLY A 401 -34.87 -8.69 -0.86
CA GLY A 401 -35.06 -10.07 -0.43
C GLY A 401 -33.79 -10.94 -0.41
N GLU A 402 -32.66 -10.45 -0.90
CA GLU A 402 -31.36 -11.10 -0.70
C GLU A 402 -30.66 -10.56 0.55
N SER A 403 -30.09 -11.45 1.35
CA SER A 403 -29.23 -11.15 2.49
C SER A 403 -27.82 -11.59 2.16
N PHE A 404 -26.87 -10.75 2.46
CA PHE A 404 -25.44 -10.98 2.28
C PHE A 404 -24.77 -11.10 3.63
N GLU A 405 -23.63 -11.78 3.67
CA GLU A 405 -22.81 -11.91 4.86
C GLU A 405 -21.47 -11.21 4.67
N GLY A 406 -20.96 -10.63 5.74
CA GLY A 406 -19.63 -10.03 5.80
C GLY A 406 -19.05 -10.19 7.19
N THR A 407 -17.74 -9.96 7.32
CA THR A 407 -17.02 -10.07 8.59
C THR A 407 -16.54 -8.69 9.02
N VAL A 408 -16.81 -8.30 10.26
CA VAL A 408 -16.29 -7.06 10.83
C VAL A 408 -14.80 -7.24 11.08
N PHE A 409 -13.97 -6.51 10.37
CA PHE A 409 -12.50 -6.56 10.55
C PHE A 409 -11.93 -5.32 11.23
N TYR A 410 -12.72 -4.24 11.29
CA TYR A 410 -12.31 -3.01 11.93
C TYR A 410 -13.49 -2.33 12.61
N ALA A 411 -13.30 -1.95 13.85
CA ALA A 411 -14.16 -1.04 14.60
C ALA A 411 -13.24 0.02 15.21
N GLY A 412 -13.39 1.27 14.78
CA GLY A 412 -12.46 2.34 15.09
C GLY A 412 -12.34 2.62 16.58
N ASP A 413 -11.12 2.92 17.03
CA ASP A 413 -10.82 3.32 18.42
C ASP A 413 -10.97 4.84 18.65
N MET A 414 -11.28 5.59 17.60
CA MET A 414 -11.40 7.04 17.65
C MET A 414 -12.76 7.50 17.15
N VAL A 415 -13.36 8.42 17.89
CA VAL A 415 -14.61 9.09 17.49
C VAL A 415 -14.24 10.28 16.58
N ASP A 416 -14.85 10.35 15.41
CA ASP A 416 -14.76 11.52 14.55
C ASP A 416 -15.44 12.71 15.24
N ARG A 417 -14.77 13.84 15.30
CA ARG A 417 -15.22 15.02 16.06
C ARG A 417 -16.35 15.78 15.39
N GLU A 418 -16.49 15.67 14.08
CA GLU A 418 -17.51 16.37 13.31
C GLU A 418 -18.81 15.58 13.29
N THR A 419 -18.73 14.27 13.04
CA THR A 419 -19.89 13.37 12.91
C THR A 419 -20.30 12.75 14.24
N ARG A 420 -19.40 12.66 15.23
CA ARG A 420 -19.54 11.96 16.51
C ARG A 420 -19.83 10.47 16.30
N THR A 421 -19.21 9.89 15.30
CA THR A 421 -19.35 8.49 14.95
C THR A 421 -17.99 7.79 15.00
N VAL A 422 -18.02 6.47 15.08
CA VAL A 422 -16.89 5.58 14.93
C VAL A 422 -17.03 4.83 13.61
N ASP A 423 -15.98 4.77 12.79
CA ASP A 423 -15.97 4.03 11.54
C ASP A 423 -15.89 2.53 11.82
N MET A 424 -16.89 1.77 11.38
CA MET A 424 -16.89 0.32 11.38
C MET A 424 -16.74 -0.17 9.94
N ARG A 425 -15.79 -1.10 9.72
CA ARG A 425 -15.57 -1.71 8.41
C ARG A 425 -15.82 -3.20 8.42
N VAL A 426 -16.55 -3.62 7.42
CA VAL A 426 -16.92 -5.02 7.19
C VAL A 426 -16.39 -5.44 5.83
N ILE A 427 -15.73 -6.59 5.74
CA ILE A 427 -15.32 -7.20 4.47
C ILE A 427 -16.38 -8.19 4.03
N ALA A 428 -16.75 -8.14 2.76
CA ALA A 428 -17.73 -9.06 2.18
C ALA A 428 -17.23 -9.61 0.84
N ASP A 429 -17.48 -10.90 0.61
CA ASP A 429 -17.19 -11.56 -0.66
C ASP A 429 -18.18 -11.14 -1.75
N ASN A 430 -17.67 -10.91 -2.96
CA ASN A 430 -18.44 -10.45 -4.10
C ASN A 430 -18.14 -11.22 -5.39
N PRO A 431 -18.20 -12.56 -5.40
CA PRO A 431 -17.81 -13.37 -6.56
C PRO A 431 -18.70 -13.10 -7.79
N ALA A 432 -19.97 -12.79 -7.56
CA ALA A 432 -20.93 -12.47 -8.62
C ALA A 432 -20.89 -10.99 -9.06
N ARG A 433 -20.04 -10.15 -8.44
CA ARG A 433 -19.94 -8.69 -8.70
C ARG A 433 -21.28 -7.95 -8.57
N LYS A 434 -22.20 -8.46 -7.75
CA LYS A 434 -23.50 -7.83 -7.46
C LYS A 434 -23.36 -6.59 -6.59
N LEU A 435 -22.41 -6.61 -5.66
CA LEU A 435 -22.13 -5.53 -4.74
C LEU A 435 -21.20 -4.53 -5.43
N LYS A 436 -21.72 -3.32 -5.67
CA LYS A 436 -20.94 -2.26 -6.34
C LYS A 436 -20.57 -1.17 -5.35
N PRO A 437 -19.32 -0.71 -5.33
CA PRO A 437 -18.92 0.47 -4.58
C PRO A 437 -19.85 1.65 -4.86
N GLY A 438 -20.26 2.36 -3.81
CA GLY A 438 -21.24 3.43 -3.87
C GLY A 438 -22.66 3.03 -3.50
N MET A 439 -23.01 1.74 -3.44
CA MET A 439 -24.33 1.29 -2.97
C MET A 439 -24.48 1.48 -1.47
N PHE A 440 -25.71 1.80 -1.03
CA PHE A 440 -26.08 1.81 0.37
C PHE A 440 -26.47 0.41 0.83
N VAL A 441 -26.20 0.15 2.10
CA VAL A 441 -26.52 -1.11 2.78
C VAL A 441 -27.12 -0.84 4.16
N THR A 442 -27.92 -1.78 4.62
CA THR A 442 -28.36 -1.86 6.03
C THR A 442 -27.68 -3.07 6.64
N ILE A 443 -26.89 -2.87 7.67
CA ILE A 443 -26.13 -3.89 8.38
C ILE A 443 -26.87 -4.20 9.67
N ASP A 444 -27.17 -5.45 9.91
CA ASP A 444 -27.85 -5.92 11.11
C ASP A 444 -26.79 -6.35 12.14
N LEU A 445 -26.67 -5.59 13.22
CA LEU A 445 -25.73 -5.83 14.31
C LEU A 445 -26.44 -6.61 15.43
N PRO A 446 -25.91 -7.77 15.88
CA PRO A 446 -26.46 -8.49 17.00
C PRO A 446 -26.13 -7.78 18.32
N ASP A 447 -27.10 -7.63 19.20
CA ASP A 447 -26.84 -7.21 20.57
C ASP A 447 -26.14 -8.34 21.33
N MET A 448 -24.87 -8.13 21.69
CA MET A 448 -24.09 -9.12 22.48
C MET A 448 -24.52 -9.21 23.95
N ALA A 449 -25.38 -8.30 24.41
CA ALA A 449 -25.98 -8.36 25.77
C ALA A 449 -27.17 -9.31 25.84
N ALA A 450 -27.24 -10.32 24.96
CA ALA A 450 -28.29 -11.33 24.97
C ALA A 450 -28.39 -12.01 26.35
N ALA A 451 -29.39 -11.61 27.15
CA ALA A 451 -29.71 -12.30 28.38
C ALA A 451 -30.65 -13.49 28.08
N THR A 452 -30.48 -14.55 28.82
CA THR A 452 -31.41 -15.66 28.78
C THR A 452 -32.72 -15.20 29.44
N VAL A 453 -33.75 -15.04 28.63
CA VAL A 453 -35.05 -14.49 29.06
C VAL A 453 -36.19 -15.44 28.69
N LEU A 454 -37.32 -15.26 29.37
CA LEU A 454 -38.54 -15.94 28.98
C LEU A 454 -39.04 -15.35 27.67
N GLN A 455 -39.24 -16.19 26.67
CA GLN A 455 -39.65 -15.76 25.33
C GLN A 455 -40.83 -16.58 24.81
N VAL A 456 -41.62 -15.94 23.97
CA VAL A 456 -42.68 -16.57 23.18
C VAL A 456 -42.53 -16.15 21.71
N PRO A 457 -42.99 -16.94 20.73
CA PRO A 457 -43.06 -16.50 19.35
C PRO A 457 -43.86 -15.20 19.21
N ALA A 458 -43.39 -14.27 18.36
CA ALA A 458 -44.03 -12.97 18.17
C ALA A 458 -45.52 -13.09 17.75
N ALA A 459 -45.86 -14.15 17.03
CA ALA A 459 -47.23 -14.45 16.60
C ALA A 459 -48.18 -14.82 17.78
N ALA A 460 -47.63 -15.16 18.93
CA ALA A 460 -48.42 -15.50 20.13
C ALA A 460 -48.95 -14.26 20.86
N VAL A 461 -48.25 -13.14 20.71
CA VAL A 461 -48.59 -11.86 21.38
C VAL A 461 -49.64 -11.13 20.56
N LEU A 462 -50.77 -10.87 21.20
CA LEU A 462 -51.88 -10.13 20.63
C LEU A 462 -52.03 -8.79 21.37
N ASP A 463 -52.55 -7.79 20.68
CA ASP A 463 -52.85 -6.48 21.26
C ASP A 463 -54.37 -6.24 21.29
N HIS A 464 -54.87 -5.68 22.39
CA HIS A 464 -56.22 -5.18 22.48
C HIS A 464 -56.25 -3.90 23.31
N VAL A 465 -56.69 -2.82 22.71
CA VAL A 465 -56.79 -1.48 23.35
C VAL A 465 -55.46 -1.03 23.98
N GLY A 466 -54.34 -1.34 23.32
CA GLY A 466 -53.01 -0.95 23.80
C GLY A 466 -52.44 -1.85 24.90
N GLN A 467 -53.09 -2.97 25.20
CA GLN A 467 -52.60 -3.99 26.15
C GLN A 467 -52.17 -5.25 25.37
N SER A 468 -50.95 -5.65 25.59
CA SER A 468 -50.43 -6.92 25.03
C SER A 468 -50.81 -8.08 25.90
N PHE A 469 -51.31 -9.14 25.29
CA PHE A 469 -51.74 -10.35 26.00
C PHE A 469 -51.45 -11.61 25.14
N VAL A 470 -51.49 -12.75 25.78
CA VAL A 470 -51.42 -14.08 25.16
C VAL A 470 -52.57 -14.94 25.61
N PHE A 471 -52.89 -15.98 24.84
CA PHE A 471 -53.78 -17.05 25.32
C PHE A 471 -52.97 -18.22 25.86
N VAL A 472 -53.28 -18.64 27.09
CA VAL A 472 -52.69 -19.82 27.73
C VAL A 472 -53.74 -20.93 27.76
N HIS A 473 -53.35 -22.15 27.37
CA HIS A 473 -54.20 -23.31 27.41
C HIS A 473 -54.24 -23.90 28.82
N LEU A 474 -55.41 -23.95 29.41
CA LEU A 474 -55.61 -24.47 30.80
C LEU A 474 -55.90 -25.97 30.87
N GLY A 475 -55.96 -26.63 29.75
CA GLY A 475 -56.35 -28.02 29.60
C GLY A 475 -57.78 -28.19 29.04
N ASP A 476 -58.05 -29.32 28.41
CA ASP A 476 -59.25 -29.60 27.64
C ASP A 476 -59.54 -28.54 26.57
N GLU A 477 -60.72 -27.97 26.57
CA GLU A 477 -61.12 -26.90 25.59
C GLU A 477 -61.01 -25.47 26.14
N ARG A 478 -60.31 -25.28 27.29
CA ARG A 478 -60.26 -24.02 28.03
C ARG A 478 -58.98 -23.22 27.75
N PHE A 479 -59.16 -21.95 27.47
CA PHE A 479 -58.10 -20.98 27.26
C PHE A 479 -58.34 -19.76 28.16
N ALA A 480 -57.26 -19.24 28.73
CA ALA A 480 -57.31 -17.98 29.49
C ALA A 480 -56.52 -16.89 28.78
N ARG A 481 -57.10 -15.71 28.75
CA ARG A 481 -56.35 -14.50 28.43
C ARG A 481 -55.42 -14.17 29.58
N ARG A 482 -54.12 -13.96 29.28
CA ARG A 482 -53.16 -13.52 30.26
C ARG A 482 -52.45 -12.28 29.74
N ASP A 483 -52.62 -11.15 30.42
CA ASP A 483 -51.96 -9.90 30.06
C ASP A 483 -50.47 -10.01 30.34
N VAL A 484 -49.65 -9.57 29.40
CA VAL A 484 -48.19 -9.70 29.47
C VAL A 484 -47.53 -8.34 29.29
N VAL A 485 -46.43 -8.17 30.03
CA VAL A 485 -45.51 -7.04 29.76
C VAL A 485 -44.39 -7.56 28.88
N ILE A 486 -44.36 -7.07 27.67
CA ILE A 486 -43.35 -7.43 26.68
C ILE A 486 -42.08 -6.62 26.88
N GLY A 487 -40.93 -7.24 26.62
CA GLY A 487 -39.62 -6.62 26.63
C GLY A 487 -39.03 -6.51 25.22
N ARG A 488 -37.82 -7.01 25.07
CA ARG A 488 -37.08 -6.98 23.79
C ARG A 488 -37.74 -7.85 22.73
N GLN A 489 -37.66 -7.39 21.48
CA GLN A 489 -38.17 -8.15 20.35
C GLN A 489 -36.99 -8.56 19.47
N GLY A 490 -36.78 -9.86 19.29
CA GLY A 490 -35.70 -10.41 18.45
C GLY A 490 -36.26 -11.37 17.40
N GLY A 491 -36.15 -11.00 16.13
CA GLY A 491 -36.51 -11.85 15.00
C GLY A 491 -37.94 -12.40 15.09
N SER A 492 -38.10 -13.68 15.42
CA SER A 492 -39.38 -14.37 15.54
C SER A 492 -39.89 -14.48 16.98
N SER A 493 -39.15 -14.03 17.99
CA SER A 493 -39.48 -14.17 19.42
C SER A 493 -39.57 -12.82 20.12
N ILE A 494 -40.39 -12.74 21.16
CA ILE A 494 -40.56 -11.58 22.02
C ILE A 494 -40.27 -12.01 23.46
N GLU A 495 -39.49 -11.21 24.18
CA GLU A 495 -39.24 -11.33 25.60
C GLU A 495 -40.52 -11.01 26.38
N VAL A 496 -40.84 -11.84 27.39
CA VAL A 496 -41.93 -11.58 28.33
C VAL A 496 -41.35 -11.29 29.70
N LEU A 497 -41.54 -10.03 30.15
CA LEU A 497 -41.03 -9.56 31.43
C LEU A 497 -41.91 -9.95 32.59
N LYS A 498 -43.25 -10.00 32.37
CA LYS A 498 -44.25 -10.35 33.38
C LYS A 498 -45.47 -11.01 32.72
N GLY A 499 -46.15 -11.84 33.43
CA GLY A 499 -47.44 -12.42 33.03
C GLY A 499 -47.38 -13.88 32.59
N LEU A 500 -46.18 -14.46 32.41
CA LEU A 500 -45.98 -15.86 32.04
C LEU A 500 -44.88 -16.51 32.88
N GLU A 501 -44.95 -17.83 33.01
CA GLU A 501 -43.90 -18.68 33.59
C GLU A 501 -43.31 -19.60 32.51
N ALA A 502 -42.06 -20.07 32.74
CA ALA A 502 -41.45 -21.03 31.83
C ALA A 502 -42.23 -22.36 31.83
N GLY A 503 -42.62 -22.80 30.64
CA GLY A 503 -43.42 -24.02 30.47
C GLY A 503 -44.93 -23.77 30.32
N ASP A 504 -45.40 -22.53 30.49
CA ASP A 504 -46.82 -22.20 30.23
C ASP A 504 -47.17 -22.54 28.77
N PRO A 505 -48.26 -23.29 28.52
CA PRO A 505 -48.71 -23.67 27.19
C PRO A 505 -49.40 -22.50 26.50
N VAL A 506 -48.66 -21.78 25.63
CA VAL A 506 -49.12 -20.55 24.96
C VAL A 506 -49.60 -20.87 23.53
N VAL A 507 -50.66 -20.22 23.11
CA VAL A 507 -51.19 -20.33 21.75
C VAL A 507 -50.31 -19.48 20.83
N VAL A 508 -49.53 -20.14 19.97
CA VAL A 508 -48.58 -19.47 19.04
C VAL A 508 -49.16 -19.22 17.64
N SER A 509 -50.24 -19.93 17.30
CA SER A 509 -50.98 -19.69 16.05
C SER A 509 -52.46 -19.86 16.29
N GLY A 510 -53.32 -19.22 15.50
CA GLY A 510 -54.77 -19.27 15.65
C GLY A 510 -55.37 -18.39 16.76
N GLY A 511 -54.51 -17.61 17.46
CA GLY A 511 -54.93 -16.73 18.57
C GLY A 511 -55.98 -15.67 18.16
N PHE A 512 -56.02 -15.29 16.88
CA PHE A 512 -57.05 -14.34 16.36
C PHE A 512 -58.46 -14.92 16.44
N ALA A 513 -58.64 -16.22 16.24
CA ALA A 513 -59.94 -16.88 16.39
C ALA A 513 -60.43 -16.86 17.86
N LEU A 514 -59.52 -17.12 18.79
CA LEU A 514 -59.77 -16.98 20.22
C LEU A 514 -60.10 -15.53 20.62
N LYS A 515 -59.37 -14.57 20.10
CA LYS A 515 -59.62 -13.12 20.31
C LYS A 515 -61.01 -12.72 19.80
N SER A 516 -61.41 -13.16 18.60
CA SER A 516 -62.72 -12.86 18.05
C SER A 516 -63.83 -13.45 18.91
N ARG A 517 -63.67 -14.67 19.41
CA ARG A 517 -64.65 -15.30 20.30
C ARG A 517 -64.73 -14.61 21.66
N MET A 518 -63.60 -14.20 22.23
CA MET A 518 -63.52 -13.42 23.46
C MET A 518 -64.29 -12.11 23.31
N LEU A 519 -64.09 -11.39 22.19
CA LEU A 519 -64.79 -10.12 21.93
C LEU A 519 -66.30 -10.29 21.75
N SER A 520 -66.72 -11.41 21.10
CA SER A 520 -68.16 -11.74 20.99
C SER A 520 -68.78 -12.00 22.34
N ALA A 521 -68.08 -12.79 23.22
CA ALA A 521 -68.56 -13.04 24.56
C ALA A 521 -68.67 -11.79 25.46
N LEU A 522 -67.75 -10.81 25.28
CA LEU A 522 -67.79 -9.52 25.97
C LEU A 522 -68.95 -8.65 25.50
N LEU A 523 -69.36 -8.76 24.23
CA LEU A 523 -70.53 -8.04 23.69
C LEU A 523 -71.87 -8.64 24.15
N GLU A 524 -71.92 -9.97 24.27
CA GLU A 524 -73.10 -10.68 24.78
C GLU A 524 -73.31 -10.53 26.30
N GLY A 525 -72.22 -10.39 27.08
CA GLY A 525 -72.29 -10.18 28.54
C GLY A 525 -72.52 -8.73 29.00
N GLY A 526 -72.53 -7.77 28.08
CA GLY A 526 -72.78 -6.33 28.39
C GLY A 526 -74.21 -5.87 28.21
N GLU A 527 -75.18 -6.77 27.95
CA GLU A 527 -76.63 -6.48 27.82
C GLU A 527 -77.50 -6.93 29.05
N GLU A 528 -76.89 -7.22 30.20
CA GLU A 528 -77.66 -7.44 31.41
C GLU A 528 -77.59 -6.26 32.39
#